data_cea08f4425a8917a17b2b8c1379ca3f5
#
_entry.id   cea08f4425a8917a17b2b8c1379ca3f5
#
_cell.length_a   1.000
_cell.length_b   1.000
_cell.length_c   1.000
_cell.angle_alpha   90.00
_cell.angle_beta   90.00
_cell.angle_gamma   90.00
#
_symmetry.space_group_name_H-M   'P 1'
#
loop_
_entity.id
_entity.type
_entity.pdbx_description
1 polymer ?
#
loop_
_entity_poly.entity_id
_entity_poly.type
_entity_poly.pdbx_seq_one_letter_code
_entity_poly.pdbx_strand_id
1 'polypeptide(L)'
;MAQTLNKHINYPATPKLLLWGFTVISLLTWSATALAATTQPTSTAAPNLAAKYSTLGSASINPNNPIQDSIWMDSVQKQTIKYFWDFAHPTSGLARERSNVAYDYGSEVVTTGGSGMGFMSLIVGVERGWLKREDVVNHLLKTVKFLAKADHYHGIFPHWLNGETGKTIPFSRKDDGGDVVESAYLFQGLLCVRAYFNQTSPQETELRNRITWLWSDCEWNWYTQNQNTLYWHWSPNNGWSMNHKIQGWNECLIAYVLAASHPRFAIDAKVYHKGWTAGNHFKNGKTYLDVTLPLGFDYGGPLFFSHYSFLGLNPRGLEDRYANYFDQNMAHTLINYKHCQENPLKFKGYGPGCWGLTASDNHLGYAAHSPTEDLGVISPTAALSAMPYLPEQSLAALRNFFDVGAMRSLFPANDTTRNSAVSNGSGSSNRYINTQPQENPIWGPYGFRDAFCAKENWVANSYLAIDQGPIVVMIENYRSSLLWNLFMNIPEIQNGLKTLDFTSPHIKN
;
A
#
# COMPACT_ATOMS: atom_id res chain seq x y z
N MET A 1 51.24 -26.37 17.58
CA MET A 1 50.90 -25.53 18.75
C MET A 1 50.03 -24.38 18.24
N ALA A 2 48.77 -24.51 18.36
CA ALA A 2 47.79 -23.42 18.34
C ALA A 2 46.46 -24.03 18.76
N GLN A 3 46.10 -23.82 20.00
CA GLN A 3 44.81 -24.25 20.57
C GLN A 3 43.79 -23.10 20.41
N THR A 4 42.67 -23.42 19.82
CA THR A 4 41.28 -23.32 20.32
C THR A 4 40.87 -22.04 21.05
N LEU A 5 39.93 -21.30 20.47
CA LEU A 5 38.90 -20.54 21.20
C LEU A 5 37.58 -20.56 20.41
N ASN A 6 36.79 -21.60 20.68
CA ASN A 6 35.35 -21.63 20.41
C ASN A 6 34.67 -20.77 21.47
N LYS A 7 34.09 -19.66 21.10
CA LYS A 7 33.10 -18.94 21.92
C LYS A 7 31.71 -19.22 21.32
N HIS A 8 30.93 -20.00 22.04
CA HIS A 8 29.50 -20.15 21.89
C HIS A 8 28.83 -18.77 22.01
N ILE A 9 28.31 -18.25 20.94
CA ILE A 9 27.36 -17.14 20.97
C ILE A 9 25.99 -17.78 21.07
N ASN A 10 25.39 -17.73 22.25
CA ASN A 10 23.99 -18.02 22.49
C ASN A 10 23.18 -16.91 21.84
N TYR A 11 22.47 -17.22 20.77
CA TYR A 11 21.43 -16.37 20.25
C TYR A 11 20.22 -16.43 21.20
N PRO A 12 19.71 -15.29 21.70
CA PRO A 12 18.43 -15.29 22.38
C PRO A 12 17.34 -15.66 21.37
N ALA A 13 16.37 -16.43 21.84
CA ALA A 13 15.23 -16.89 21.04
C ALA A 13 14.52 -15.69 20.39
N THR A 14 14.59 -15.61 19.08
CA THR A 14 13.84 -14.69 18.23
C THR A 14 12.35 -14.79 18.56
N PRO A 15 11.62 -13.67 18.73
CA PRO A 15 10.18 -13.72 18.73
C PRO A 15 9.73 -14.28 17.38
N LYS A 16 8.84 -15.25 17.41
CA LYS A 16 8.28 -15.85 16.21
C LYS A 16 7.59 -14.77 15.39
N LEU A 17 8.29 -14.25 14.38
CA LEU A 17 7.62 -13.63 13.25
C LEU A 17 6.68 -14.71 12.72
N LEU A 18 5.39 -14.49 12.85
CA LEU A 18 4.40 -15.22 12.07
C LEU A 18 4.60 -14.78 10.61
N LEU A 19 5.52 -15.45 9.94
CA LEU A 19 5.55 -15.48 8.49
C LEU A 19 4.24 -16.13 8.06
N TRP A 20 3.29 -15.34 7.62
CA TRP A 20 2.21 -15.78 6.78
C TRP A 20 2.77 -16.09 5.39
N GLY A 21 3.56 -17.16 5.34
CA GLY A 21 3.65 -17.93 4.13
C GLY A 21 2.30 -18.59 3.95
N PHE A 22 1.59 -18.27 2.87
CA PHE A 22 0.40 -18.98 2.46
C PHE A 22 0.73 -20.48 2.36
N THR A 23 0.37 -21.22 3.41
CA THR A 23 0.43 -22.68 3.38
C THR A 23 -0.69 -23.13 2.47
N VAL A 24 -0.33 -23.56 1.28
CA VAL A 24 -1.21 -24.30 0.36
C VAL A 24 -1.62 -25.57 1.07
N ILE A 25 -2.82 -25.63 1.60
CA ILE A 25 -3.46 -26.87 2.03
C ILE A 25 -3.87 -27.61 0.77
N SER A 26 -3.10 -28.62 0.41
CA SER A 26 -3.48 -29.63 -0.57
C SER A 26 -4.53 -30.53 0.06
N LEU A 27 -5.79 -30.41 -0.35
CA LEU A 27 -6.85 -31.37 -0.06
C LEU A 27 -7.39 -31.97 -1.35
N LEU A 28 -7.07 -33.25 -1.51
CA LEU A 28 -7.80 -34.35 -2.09
C LEU A 28 -8.90 -34.07 -3.16
N THR A 29 -8.59 -34.59 -4.32
CA THR A 29 -9.47 -34.81 -5.49
C THR A 29 -10.72 -35.61 -5.15
N TRP A 30 -11.87 -35.04 -5.49
CA TRP A 30 -13.07 -35.87 -5.81
C TRP A 30 -13.54 -35.51 -7.23
N SER A 31 -13.49 -36.49 -8.08
CA SER A 31 -13.99 -36.46 -9.46
C SER A 31 -15.52 -36.47 -9.44
N ALA A 32 -16.15 -35.47 -10.05
CA ALA A 32 -17.53 -35.54 -10.48
C ALA A 32 -17.63 -35.06 -11.93
N THR A 33 -17.87 -35.98 -12.84
CA THR A 33 -18.24 -35.73 -14.22
C THR A 33 -19.64 -35.11 -14.26
N ALA A 34 -19.78 -33.94 -14.84
CA ALA A 34 -21.06 -33.38 -15.24
C ALA A 34 -20.99 -32.78 -16.63
N LEU A 35 -21.97 -33.19 -17.42
CA LEU A 35 -22.20 -32.89 -18.83
C LEU A 35 -22.34 -31.39 -19.09
N ALA A 36 -21.66 -30.88 -20.11
CA ALA A 36 -21.77 -29.53 -20.61
C ALA A 36 -23.09 -29.31 -21.36
N ALA A 37 -23.87 -28.33 -20.93
CA ALA A 37 -24.89 -27.68 -21.74
C ALA A 37 -24.45 -26.25 -22.02
N THR A 38 -24.12 -25.96 -23.26
CA THR A 38 -23.77 -24.62 -23.77
C THR A 38 -25.02 -23.76 -23.91
N THR A 39 -25.17 -22.77 -23.04
CA THR A 39 -25.99 -21.60 -23.34
C THR A 39 -25.15 -20.33 -23.02
N GLN A 40 -24.91 -19.56 -24.04
CA GLN A 40 -24.30 -18.23 -23.87
C GLN A 40 -25.24 -17.31 -23.05
N PRO A 41 -24.80 -16.65 -21.99
CA PRO A 41 -25.59 -15.62 -21.36
C PRO A 41 -25.44 -14.32 -22.16
N THR A 42 -26.56 -13.78 -22.57
CA THR A 42 -26.70 -12.39 -23.07
C THR A 42 -26.20 -11.42 -22.01
N SER A 43 -25.28 -10.55 -22.41
CA SER A 43 -24.75 -9.46 -21.59
C SER A 43 -25.89 -8.51 -21.18
N THR A 44 -26.38 -8.63 -19.96
CA THR A 44 -27.12 -7.58 -19.31
C THR A 44 -26.09 -6.68 -18.60
N ALA A 45 -26.07 -5.40 -18.97
CA ALA A 45 -25.22 -4.40 -18.32
C ALA A 45 -25.38 -4.48 -16.79
N ALA A 46 -24.26 -4.60 -16.08
CA ALA A 46 -24.23 -4.63 -14.62
C ALA A 46 -24.87 -3.34 -14.08
N PRO A 47 -25.72 -3.42 -13.04
CA PRO A 47 -26.31 -2.23 -12.44
C PRO A 47 -25.20 -1.32 -11.89
N ASN A 48 -25.29 -0.02 -12.17
CA ASN A 48 -24.35 0.99 -11.68
C ASN A 48 -24.35 1.00 -10.13
N LEU A 49 -23.37 0.37 -9.52
CA LEU A 49 -23.23 0.22 -8.07
C LEU A 49 -23.16 1.59 -7.38
N ALA A 50 -22.55 2.60 -8.00
CA ALA A 50 -22.49 3.96 -7.48
C ALA A 50 -23.88 4.56 -7.28
N ALA A 51 -24.82 4.34 -8.21
CA ALA A 51 -26.20 4.80 -8.07
C ALA A 51 -27.01 4.02 -7.03
N LYS A 52 -26.70 2.72 -6.83
CA LYS A 52 -27.40 1.85 -5.90
C LYS A 52 -27.05 2.15 -4.43
N TYR A 53 -25.85 2.65 -4.15
CA TYR A 53 -25.35 2.85 -2.79
C TYR A 53 -25.12 4.30 -2.39
N SER A 54 -25.52 5.27 -3.23
CA SER A 54 -25.42 6.71 -2.94
C SER A 54 -26.26 7.18 -1.73
N THR A 55 -27.13 6.34 -1.19
CA THR A 55 -28.04 6.67 -0.07
C THR A 55 -27.67 5.98 1.27
N LEU A 56 -26.56 5.23 1.33
CA LEU A 56 -26.21 4.52 2.55
C LEU A 56 -25.46 5.44 3.53
N GLY A 57 -26.19 5.93 4.53
CA GLY A 57 -25.62 6.41 5.78
C GLY A 57 -25.65 7.90 6.06
N SER A 58 -26.84 8.50 6.09
CA SER A 58 -27.02 9.77 6.81
C SER A 58 -27.25 9.52 8.32
N ALA A 59 -26.21 9.13 9.02
CA ALA A 59 -26.21 9.27 10.48
C ALA A 59 -25.71 10.67 10.81
N SER A 60 -26.50 11.47 11.45
CA SER A 60 -26.41 12.76 12.13
C SER A 60 -25.03 13.40 12.40
N ILE A 61 -24.09 13.36 11.46
CA ILE A 61 -22.89 14.20 11.43
C ILE A 61 -23.26 15.33 10.47
N ASN A 62 -23.13 16.58 10.93
CA ASN A 62 -23.50 17.77 10.15
C ASN A 62 -22.88 17.68 8.72
N PRO A 63 -23.65 17.39 7.68
CA PRO A 63 -23.10 16.97 6.40
C PRO A 63 -22.50 18.11 5.56
N ASN A 64 -22.48 19.35 6.07
CA ASN A 64 -22.29 20.54 5.21
C ASN A 64 -21.29 21.56 5.79
N ASN A 65 -20.02 21.16 5.98
CA ASN A 65 -18.97 22.16 6.00
C ASN A 65 -17.82 21.76 5.05
N PRO A 66 -17.99 21.91 3.73
CA PRO A 66 -16.97 21.54 2.75
C PRO A 66 -15.67 22.33 2.92
N ILE A 67 -15.72 23.53 3.50
CA ILE A 67 -14.53 24.32 3.85
C ILE A 67 -13.72 23.63 4.93
N GLN A 68 -14.38 23.14 5.98
CA GLN A 68 -13.71 22.46 7.08
C GLN A 68 -13.11 21.11 6.63
N ASP A 69 -13.78 20.36 5.80
CA ASP A 69 -13.28 19.11 5.22
C ASP A 69 -12.02 19.36 4.37
N SER A 70 -12.01 20.44 3.58
CA SER A 70 -10.84 20.84 2.80
C SER A 70 -9.66 21.19 3.70
N ILE A 71 -9.89 21.90 4.81
CA ILE A 71 -8.85 22.24 5.80
C ILE A 71 -8.28 20.96 6.45
N TRP A 72 -9.13 20.00 6.79
CA TRP A 72 -8.67 18.73 7.38
C TRP A 72 -7.90 17.87 6.38
N MET A 73 -8.36 17.79 5.12
CA MET A 73 -7.60 17.14 4.05
C MET A 73 -6.22 17.79 3.85
N ASP A 74 -6.14 19.12 3.80
CA ASP A 74 -4.87 19.84 3.74
C ASP A 74 -3.99 19.51 4.95
N SER A 75 -4.57 19.50 6.14
CA SER A 75 -3.84 19.24 7.39
C SER A 75 -3.24 17.85 7.41
N VAL A 76 -4.03 16.81 7.05
CA VAL A 76 -3.53 15.43 7.04
C VAL A 76 -2.49 15.24 5.94
N GLN A 77 -2.74 15.71 4.71
CA GLN A 77 -1.78 15.57 3.62
C GLN A 77 -0.46 16.28 3.96
N LYS A 78 -0.52 17.54 4.38
CA LYS A 78 0.67 18.34 4.72
C LYS A 78 1.47 17.74 5.87
N GLN A 79 0.81 17.21 6.90
CA GLN A 79 1.50 16.61 8.04
C GLN A 79 2.12 15.25 7.65
N THR A 80 1.41 14.46 6.85
CA THR A 80 1.89 13.14 6.40
C THR A 80 3.08 13.25 5.41
N ILE A 81 3.10 14.29 4.55
CA ILE A 81 4.23 14.56 3.65
C ILE A 81 5.55 14.72 4.41
N LYS A 82 5.53 15.20 5.65
CA LYS A 82 6.74 15.33 6.47
C LYS A 82 7.45 14.01 6.72
N TYR A 83 6.72 12.89 6.70
CA TYR A 83 7.36 11.57 6.75
C TYR A 83 8.34 11.35 5.61
N PHE A 84 7.99 11.79 4.42
CA PHE A 84 8.80 11.64 3.20
C PHE A 84 9.77 12.78 2.95
N TRP A 85 9.58 13.92 3.64
CA TRP A 85 10.42 15.10 3.49
C TRP A 85 11.40 15.28 4.66
N ASP A 86 10.87 15.41 5.87
CA ASP A 86 11.67 15.68 7.06
C ASP A 86 12.35 14.41 7.61
N PHE A 87 11.69 13.25 7.47
CA PHE A 87 12.17 11.97 8.01
C PHE A 87 12.80 11.04 6.95
N ALA A 88 12.86 11.45 5.70
CA ALA A 88 13.62 10.74 4.66
C ALA A 88 15.06 10.46 5.09
N HIS A 89 15.64 9.37 4.61
CA HIS A 89 17.02 9.04 4.93
C HIS A 89 17.99 10.09 4.38
N PRO A 90 18.89 10.67 5.20
CA PRO A 90 19.67 11.84 4.81
C PRO A 90 20.64 11.60 3.65
N THR A 91 21.20 10.40 3.51
CA THR A 91 22.13 10.06 2.44
C THR A 91 21.38 9.68 1.15
N SER A 92 20.46 8.73 1.21
CA SER A 92 19.76 8.24 0.02
C SER A 92 18.61 9.15 -0.42
N GLY A 93 17.93 9.83 0.49
CA GLY A 93 16.67 10.52 0.21
C GLY A 93 15.47 9.58 0.05
N LEU A 94 15.63 8.28 0.24
CA LEU A 94 14.56 7.29 0.25
C LEU A 94 13.76 7.36 1.56
N ALA A 95 12.53 6.89 1.54
CA ALA A 95 11.71 6.78 2.73
C ALA A 95 12.25 5.69 3.66
N ARG A 96 12.42 6.00 4.95
CA ARG A 96 12.61 4.96 5.97
C ARG A 96 11.39 4.05 5.98
N GLU A 97 11.59 2.76 6.24
CA GLU A 97 10.50 1.79 6.26
C GLU A 97 9.48 2.15 7.34
N ARG A 98 9.97 2.45 8.56
CA ARG A 98 9.15 2.88 9.70
C ARG A 98 9.85 3.92 10.57
N SER A 99 9.07 4.58 11.43
CA SER A 99 9.57 5.65 12.29
C SER A 99 10.13 5.15 13.63
N ASN A 100 9.80 3.94 14.06
CA ASN A 100 10.33 3.30 15.25
C ASN A 100 11.33 2.21 14.88
N VAL A 101 12.18 1.84 15.84
CA VAL A 101 13.09 0.72 15.66
C VAL A 101 12.33 -0.57 16.03
N ALA A 102 11.94 -1.34 15.02
CA ALA A 102 11.22 -2.60 15.22
C ALA A 102 12.07 -3.83 14.85
N TYR A 103 13.21 -3.63 14.18
CA TYR A 103 14.11 -4.68 13.71
C TYR A 103 15.55 -4.39 14.11
N ASP A 104 16.40 -5.41 14.07
CA ASP A 104 17.84 -5.30 14.41
C ASP A 104 18.66 -4.45 13.42
N TYR A 105 18.04 -4.01 12.31
CA TYR A 105 18.70 -3.20 11.26
C TYR A 105 18.78 -1.70 11.59
N GLY A 106 18.11 -1.26 12.64
CA GLY A 106 18.12 0.14 13.09
C GLY A 106 17.37 1.09 12.14
N SER A 107 17.77 2.36 12.13
CA SER A 107 17.15 3.43 11.35
C SER A 107 17.65 3.52 9.91
N GLU A 108 18.56 2.65 9.50
CA GLU A 108 19.15 2.65 8.14
C GLU A 108 18.28 1.94 7.10
N VAL A 109 17.23 1.23 7.53
CA VAL A 109 16.31 0.54 6.64
C VAL A 109 15.48 1.55 5.86
N VAL A 110 15.61 1.53 4.53
CA VAL A 110 14.73 2.27 3.63
C VAL A 110 13.95 1.28 2.77
N THR A 111 12.67 1.60 2.52
CA THR A 111 11.78 0.76 1.72
C THR A 111 11.74 1.23 0.28
N THR A 112 11.77 0.29 -0.63
CA THR A 112 11.75 0.55 -2.06
C THR A 112 10.37 1.03 -2.50
N GLY A 113 9.32 0.26 -2.23
CA GLY A 113 7.95 0.60 -2.64
C GLY A 113 7.38 1.80 -1.90
N GLY A 114 7.57 1.86 -0.58
CA GLY A 114 7.15 3.02 0.21
C GLY A 114 7.82 4.31 -0.24
N SER A 115 9.05 4.26 -0.77
CA SER A 115 9.71 5.43 -1.39
C SER A 115 9.01 5.87 -2.66
N GLY A 116 8.54 4.93 -3.51
CA GLY A 116 7.74 5.26 -4.70
C GLY A 116 6.46 6.01 -4.34
N MET A 117 5.75 5.56 -3.31
CA MET A 117 4.57 6.25 -2.77
C MET A 117 4.93 7.64 -2.20
N GLY A 118 6.09 7.74 -1.54
CA GLY A 118 6.65 8.99 -1.05
C GLY A 118 6.93 10.00 -2.16
N PHE A 119 7.47 9.56 -3.29
CA PHE A 119 7.72 10.45 -4.43
C PHE A 119 6.43 11.06 -4.98
N MET A 120 5.35 10.27 -5.06
CA MET A 120 4.03 10.79 -5.41
C MET A 120 3.53 11.79 -4.37
N SER A 121 3.78 11.55 -3.09
CA SER A 121 3.44 12.48 -2.00
C SER A 121 4.23 13.79 -2.09
N LEU A 122 5.50 13.76 -2.50
CA LEU A 122 6.29 14.96 -2.73
C LEU A 122 5.77 15.80 -3.92
N ILE A 123 5.26 15.15 -4.98
CA ILE A 123 4.55 15.83 -6.07
C ILE A 123 3.36 16.62 -5.53
N VAL A 124 2.54 15.99 -4.67
CA VAL A 124 1.39 16.66 -4.01
C VAL A 124 1.87 17.86 -3.19
N GLY A 125 2.99 17.72 -2.47
CA GLY A 125 3.58 18.82 -1.70
C GLY A 125 3.97 20.03 -2.55
N VAL A 126 4.48 19.81 -3.75
CA VAL A 126 4.80 20.86 -4.72
C VAL A 126 3.53 21.47 -5.32
N GLU A 127 2.60 20.64 -5.77
CA GLU A 127 1.33 21.07 -6.39
C GLU A 127 0.49 21.94 -5.44
N ARG A 128 0.49 21.60 -4.16
CA ARG A 128 -0.20 22.35 -3.11
C ARG A 128 0.58 23.58 -2.59
N GLY A 129 1.80 23.80 -3.08
CA GLY A 129 2.66 24.91 -2.64
C GLY A 129 3.22 24.75 -1.22
N TRP A 130 3.22 23.54 -0.67
CA TRP A 130 3.79 23.25 0.66
C TRP A 130 5.30 22.98 0.61
N LEU A 131 5.79 22.52 -0.55
CA LEU A 131 7.20 22.29 -0.83
C LEU A 131 7.63 23.11 -2.06
N LYS A 132 8.86 23.64 -2.03
CA LYS A 132 9.41 24.33 -3.20
C LYS A 132 9.83 23.31 -4.26
N ARG A 133 9.44 23.57 -5.50
CA ARG A 133 9.74 22.68 -6.64
C ARG A 133 11.23 22.39 -6.80
N GLU A 134 12.08 23.42 -6.69
CA GLU A 134 13.53 23.27 -6.83
C GLU A 134 14.12 22.36 -5.73
N ASP A 135 13.67 22.52 -4.48
CA ASP A 135 14.15 21.71 -3.36
C ASP A 135 13.77 20.24 -3.55
N VAL A 136 12.55 19.97 -4.02
CA VAL A 136 12.09 18.59 -4.31
C VAL A 136 12.86 18.00 -5.50
N VAL A 137 13.13 18.77 -6.55
CA VAL A 137 13.97 18.31 -7.69
C VAL A 137 15.37 17.94 -7.21
N ASN A 138 16.00 18.76 -6.37
CA ASN A 138 17.33 18.48 -5.82
C ASN A 138 17.33 17.21 -4.94
N HIS A 139 16.29 17.05 -4.11
CA HIS A 139 16.10 15.84 -3.30
C HIS A 139 15.98 14.59 -4.20
N LEU A 140 15.10 14.64 -5.20
CA LEU A 140 14.88 13.52 -6.12
C LEU A 140 16.12 13.21 -6.98
N LEU A 141 16.89 14.22 -7.39
CA LEU A 141 18.17 14.01 -8.08
C LEU A 141 19.17 13.26 -7.21
N LYS A 142 19.28 13.62 -5.93
CA LYS A 142 20.09 12.87 -4.96
C LYS A 142 19.65 11.41 -4.91
N THR A 143 18.35 11.19 -4.80
CA THR A 143 17.75 9.86 -4.66
C THR A 143 17.99 8.99 -5.91
N VAL A 144 17.75 9.49 -7.11
CA VAL A 144 17.98 8.69 -8.34
C VAL A 144 19.47 8.43 -8.60
N LYS A 145 20.36 9.33 -8.14
CA LYS A 145 21.81 9.11 -8.16
C LYS A 145 22.25 8.02 -7.17
N PHE A 146 21.58 7.92 -6.03
CA PHE A 146 21.78 6.84 -5.06
C PHE A 146 21.29 5.51 -5.63
N LEU A 147 20.06 5.46 -6.13
CA LEU A 147 19.47 4.25 -6.73
C LEU A 147 20.31 3.70 -7.89
N ALA A 148 20.93 4.56 -8.71
CA ALA A 148 21.81 4.14 -9.79
C ALA A 148 23.07 3.38 -9.32
N LYS A 149 23.38 3.38 -8.03
CA LYS A 149 24.54 2.70 -7.42
C LYS A 149 24.12 1.64 -6.40
N ALA A 150 22.85 1.62 -6.03
CA ALA A 150 22.32 0.66 -5.07
C ALA A 150 22.23 -0.74 -5.68
N ASP A 151 22.17 -1.74 -4.82
CA ASP A 151 21.96 -3.12 -5.27
C ASP A 151 20.61 -3.23 -6.00
N HIS A 152 20.64 -3.85 -7.16
CA HIS A 152 19.48 -4.24 -7.95
C HIS A 152 19.82 -5.49 -8.76
N TYR A 153 18.81 -6.24 -9.16
CA TYR A 153 18.96 -7.56 -9.74
C TYR A 153 18.12 -7.63 -11.00
N HIS A 154 18.77 -7.65 -12.18
CA HIS A 154 18.07 -7.51 -13.45
C HIS A 154 17.20 -6.22 -13.51
N GLY A 155 17.74 -5.12 -12.95
CA GLY A 155 17.05 -3.83 -12.86
C GLY A 155 15.95 -3.74 -11.80
N ILE A 156 15.66 -4.82 -11.06
CA ILE A 156 14.65 -4.89 -10.02
C ILE A 156 15.32 -4.72 -8.64
N PHE A 157 14.80 -3.79 -7.85
CA PHE A 157 15.32 -3.45 -6.53
C PHE A 157 14.84 -4.43 -5.46
N PRO A 158 15.58 -4.60 -4.36
CA PRO A 158 15.13 -5.41 -3.24
C PRO A 158 14.01 -4.71 -2.46
N HIS A 159 13.34 -5.46 -1.59
CA HIS A 159 12.31 -4.94 -0.68
C HIS A 159 12.87 -3.80 0.18
N TRP A 160 14.02 -4.04 0.81
CA TRP A 160 14.73 -3.07 1.65
C TRP A 160 16.17 -2.85 1.21
N LEU A 161 16.60 -1.62 1.33
CA LEU A 161 17.99 -1.19 1.18
C LEU A 161 18.50 -0.58 2.47
N ASN A 162 19.81 -0.66 2.67
CA ASN A 162 20.49 0.19 3.63
C ASN A 162 20.60 1.59 3.02
N GLY A 163 19.99 2.58 3.65
CA GLY A 163 19.89 3.95 3.15
C GLY A 163 21.21 4.70 3.05
N GLU A 164 22.24 4.26 3.79
CA GLU A 164 23.58 4.82 3.72
C GLU A 164 24.41 4.21 2.58
N THR A 165 24.38 2.89 2.44
CA THR A 165 25.30 2.16 1.56
C THR A 165 24.68 1.70 0.23
N GLY A 166 23.35 1.65 0.13
CA GLY A 166 22.62 1.10 -1.01
C GLY A 166 22.65 -0.44 -1.08
N LYS A 167 23.13 -1.12 -0.05
CA LYS A 167 23.16 -2.57 -0.02
C LYS A 167 21.83 -3.16 0.37
N THR A 168 21.52 -4.32 -0.20
CA THR A 168 20.31 -5.08 0.14
C THR A 168 20.28 -5.42 1.63
N ILE A 169 19.16 -5.13 2.28
CA ILE A 169 18.81 -5.66 3.59
C ILE A 169 17.77 -6.77 3.34
N PRO A 170 18.03 -8.02 3.74
CA PRO A 170 17.09 -9.11 3.53
C PRO A 170 15.77 -8.88 4.26
N PHE A 171 14.65 -8.94 3.55
CA PHE A 171 13.33 -8.94 4.16
C PHE A 171 13.06 -10.27 4.88
N SER A 172 13.54 -11.36 4.28
CA SER A 172 13.58 -12.68 4.91
C SER A 172 14.77 -13.47 4.39
N ARG A 173 15.04 -14.67 4.99
CA ARG A 173 16.18 -15.50 4.63
C ARG A 173 16.32 -15.82 3.14
N LYS A 174 15.21 -15.86 2.40
CA LYS A 174 15.21 -16.15 0.95
C LYS A 174 14.80 -14.95 0.10
N ASP A 175 14.41 -13.87 0.75
CA ASP A 175 14.04 -12.60 0.15
C ASP A 175 15.15 -11.59 0.44
N ASP A 176 16.27 -11.80 -0.26
CA ASP A 176 17.52 -11.05 -0.14
C ASP A 176 18.01 -10.59 -1.51
N GLY A 177 17.09 -10.37 -2.45
CA GLY A 177 17.36 -9.99 -3.82
C GLY A 177 16.26 -9.11 -4.43
N GLY A 178 15.99 -9.30 -5.71
CA GLY A 178 15.00 -8.48 -6.43
C GLY A 178 13.57 -8.79 -6.01
N ASP A 179 12.80 -7.74 -5.69
CA ASP A 179 11.37 -7.77 -5.39
C ASP A 179 10.60 -7.02 -6.48
N VAL A 180 9.84 -7.77 -7.29
CA VAL A 180 9.09 -7.25 -8.45
C VAL A 180 7.97 -6.29 -8.01
N VAL A 181 7.34 -6.56 -6.89
CA VAL A 181 6.17 -5.79 -6.42
C VAL A 181 6.60 -4.47 -5.80
N GLU A 182 7.60 -4.50 -4.91
CA GLU A 182 8.18 -3.28 -4.35
C GLU A 182 8.78 -2.39 -5.43
N SER A 183 9.47 -2.99 -6.41
CA SER A 183 9.98 -2.25 -7.57
C SER A 183 8.86 -1.67 -8.43
N ALA A 184 7.71 -2.35 -8.54
CA ALA A 184 6.58 -1.80 -9.26
C ALA A 184 6.05 -0.53 -8.58
N TYR A 185 5.95 -0.50 -7.25
CA TYR A 185 5.58 0.73 -6.53
C TYR A 185 6.63 1.82 -6.67
N LEU A 186 7.92 1.48 -6.62
CA LEU A 186 9.00 2.44 -6.87
C LEU A 186 8.85 3.10 -8.24
N PHE A 187 8.69 2.30 -9.29
CA PHE A 187 8.58 2.81 -10.66
C PHE A 187 7.25 3.50 -10.94
N GLN A 188 6.15 3.10 -10.29
CA GLN A 188 4.91 3.86 -10.32
C GLN A 188 5.14 5.31 -9.87
N GLY A 189 5.87 5.50 -8.77
CA GLY A 189 6.24 6.83 -8.25
C GLY A 189 7.23 7.56 -9.15
N LEU A 190 8.33 6.92 -9.57
CA LEU A 190 9.35 7.53 -10.42
C LEU A 190 8.80 7.97 -11.79
N LEU A 191 7.90 7.20 -12.39
CA LEU A 191 7.27 7.57 -13.65
C LEU A 191 6.32 8.77 -13.48
N CYS A 192 5.60 8.89 -12.35
CA CYS A 192 4.85 10.10 -12.01
C CYS A 192 5.79 11.32 -11.85
N VAL A 193 6.94 11.14 -11.18
CA VAL A 193 7.98 12.19 -11.07
C VAL A 193 8.46 12.62 -12.44
N ARG A 194 8.78 11.67 -13.34
CA ARG A 194 9.22 11.95 -14.72
C ARG A 194 8.17 12.75 -15.49
N ALA A 195 6.90 12.45 -15.28
CA ALA A 195 5.79 13.13 -15.95
C ALA A 195 5.54 14.54 -15.38
N TYR A 196 5.67 14.73 -14.06
CA TYR A 196 5.37 15.99 -13.39
C TYR A 196 6.48 17.03 -13.53
N PHE A 197 7.74 16.63 -13.32
CA PHE A 197 8.91 17.51 -13.42
C PHE A 197 9.38 17.61 -14.89
N ASN A 198 8.64 18.36 -15.68
CA ASN A 198 8.75 18.43 -17.15
C ASN A 198 9.27 19.77 -17.70
N GLN A 199 9.76 20.67 -16.83
CA GLN A 199 10.34 21.92 -17.26
C GLN A 199 11.70 21.70 -17.96
N THR A 200 12.12 22.70 -18.76
CA THR A 200 13.37 22.63 -19.55
C THR A 200 14.63 22.95 -18.75
N SER A 201 14.53 23.10 -17.42
CA SER A 201 15.71 23.31 -16.58
C SER A 201 16.70 22.14 -16.68
N PRO A 202 18.00 22.38 -16.55
CA PRO A 202 19.01 21.32 -16.59
C PRO A 202 18.78 20.24 -15.54
N GLN A 203 18.34 20.63 -14.34
CA GLN A 203 18.07 19.72 -13.21
C GLN A 203 16.89 18.79 -13.50
N GLU A 204 15.78 19.32 -13.97
CA GLU A 204 14.61 18.48 -14.31
C GLU A 204 14.89 17.60 -15.53
N THR A 205 15.67 18.10 -16.49
CA THR A 205 16.12 17.28 -17.63
C THR A 205 17.01 16.13 -17.18
N GLU A 206 17.99 16.40 -16.28
CA GLU A 206 18.82 15.34 -15.69
C GLU A 206 17.95 14.33 -14.92
N LEU A 207 17.00 14.80 -14.12
CA LEU A 207 16.10 13.94 -13.33
C LEU A 207 15.32 12.99 -14.24
N ARG A 208 14.68 13.49 -15.30
CA ARG A 208 13.94 12.67 -16.27
C ARG A 208 14.82 11.64 -16.97
N ASN A 209 16.02 12.04 -17.38
CA ASN A 209 16.96 11.15 -18.07
C ASN A 209 17.42 10.01 -17.15
N ARG A 210 17.71 10.30 -15.88
CA ARG A 210 18.09 9.28 -14.90
C ARG A 210 16.95 8.32 -14.57
N ILE A 211 15.73 8.81 -14.43
CA ILE A 211 14.54 7.95 -14.23
C ILE A 211 14.35 7.06 -15.47
N THR A 212 14.47 7.62 -16.67
CA THR A 212 14.35 6.84 -17.90
C THR A 212 15.42 5.77 -17.98
N TRP A 213 16.65 6.07 -17.58
CA TRP A 213 17.74 5.09 -17.53
C TRP A 213 17.45 3.96 -16.55
N LEU A 214 17.08 4.28 -15.29
CA LEU A 214 16.69 3.27 -14.28
C LEU A 214 15.53 2.39 -14.78
N TRP A 215 14.51 3.02 -15.38
CA TRP A 215 13.37 2.29 -15.95
C TRP A 215 13.82 1.36 -17.08
N SER A 216 14.68 1.81 -17.99
CA SER A 216 15.11 1.03 -19.17
C SER A 216 15.94 -0.21 -18.82
N ASP A 217 16.45 -0.30 -17.59
CA ASP A 217 17.28 -1.41 -17.09
C ASP A 217 16.46 -2.57 -16.50
N CYS A 218 15.15 -2.37 -16.28
CA CYS A 218 14.29 -3.36 -15.65
C CYS A 218 13.93 -4.52 -16.59
N GLU A 219 14.46 -5.69 -16.35
CA GLU A 219 14.22 -6.90 -17.14
C GLU A 219 12.96 -7.64 -16.66
N TRP A 220 11.77 -7.03 -16.78
CA TRP A 220 10.51 -7.60 -16.33
C TRP A 220 10.22 -8.99 -16.89
N ASN A 221 10.50 -9.22 -18.17
CA ASN A 221 10.28 -10.51 -18.81
C ASN A 221 11.18 -11.62 -18.24
N TRP A 222 12.36 -11.26 -17.69
CA TRP A 222 13.22 -12.22 -17.00
C TRP A 222 12.55 -12.82 -15.77
N TYR A 223 11.77 -12.00 -15.04
CA TYR A 223 11.02 -12.44 -13.85
C TYR A 223 9.83 -13.34 -14.17
N THR A 224 9.60 -13.70 -15.42
CA THR A 224 8.66 -14.76 -15.80
C THR A 224 9.28 -16.17 -15.74
N GLN A 225 10.59 -16.31 -15.64
CA GLN A 225 11.32 -17.58 -15.83
C GLN A 225 10.92 -18.28 -17.14
N ASN A 226 10.61 -17.56 -18.20
CA ASN A 226 10.04 -18.04 -19.46
C ASN A 226 8.69 -18.78 -19.30
N GLN A 227 7.93 -18.48 -18.22
CA GLN A 227 6.61 -19.02 -17.96
C GLN A 227 5.52 -17.96 -18.20
N ASN A 228 4.25 -18.36 -18.04
CA ASN A 228 3.11 -17.45 -18.23
C ASN A 228 2.68 -16.76 -16.92
N THR A 229 3.62 -16.35 -16.08
CA THR A 229 3.34 -15.62 -14.84
C THR A 229 4.57 -14.82 -14.41
N LEU A 230 4.39 -13.73 -13.66
CA LEU A 230 5.48 -13.07 -12.96
C LEU A 230 5.76 -13.80 -11.65
N TYR A 231 7.02 -13.83 -11.26
CA TYR A 231 7.48 -14.28 -9.95
C TYR A 231 7.88 -13.08 -9.09
N TRP A 232 7.55 -13.14 -7.80
CA TRP A 232 7.73 -12.04 -6.85
C TRP A 232 9.21 -11.75 -6.59
N HIS A 233 9.99 -12.81 -6.33
CA HIS A 233 11.34 -12.67 -5.84
C HIS A 233 12.36 -13.47 -6.65
N TRP A 234 13.54 -12.91 -6.78
CA TRP A 234 14.75 -13.65 -7.13
C TRP A 234 15.89 -13.24 -6.19
N SER A 235 16.67 -14.22 -5.75
CA SER A 235 17.78 -14.04 -4.83
C SER A 235 19.12 -14.41 -5.49
N PRO A 236 20.18 -13.60 -5.35
CA PRO A 236 21.51 -13.97 -5.83
C PRO A 236 22.07 -15.20 -5.06
N ASN A 237 21.59 -15.44 -3.84
CA ASN A 237 22.04 -16.54 -2.98
C ASN A 237 21.15 -17.78 -3.05
N ASN A 238 19.86 -17.61 -3.31
CA ASN A 238 18.85 -18.67 -3.25
C ASN A 238 18.15 -18.92 -4.59
N GLY A 239 18.47 -18.12 -5.66
CA GLY A 239 17.80 -18.21 -6.94
C GLY A 239 16.30 -18.02 -6.83
N TRP A 240 15.55 -18.89 -7.47
CA TRP A 240 14.09 -18.88 -7.47
C TRP A 240 13.45 -19.70 -6.32
N SER A 241 14.16 -19.95 -5.23
CA SER A 241 13.71 -20.86 -4.16
C SER A 241 12.46 -20.39 -3.39
N MET A 242 12.10 -19.10 -3.45
CA MET A 242 10.81 -18.60 -2.96
C MET A 242 9.66 -19.16 -3.81
N ASN A 243 9.86 -19.32 -5.12
CA ASN A 243 8.90 -19.84 -6.08
C ASN A 243 7.50 -19.21 -5.95
N HIS A 244 7.45 -17.92 -5.55
CA HIS A 244 6.20 -17.22 -5.29
C HIS A 244 5.70 -16.57 -6.58
N LYS A 245 4.68 -17.20 -7.17
CA LYS A 245 3.99 -16.66 -8.35
C LYS A 245 3.07 -15.51 -7.94
N ILE A 246 3.08 -14.44 -8.72
CA ILE A 246 2.13 -13.33 -8.56
C ILE A 246 0.85 -13.73 -9.29
N GLN A 247 -0.14 -14.23 -8.57
CA GLN A 247 -1.39 -14.75 -9.12
C GLN A 247 -2.58 -14.42 -8.23
N GLY A 248 -3.75 -14.25 -8.85
CA GLY A 248 -4.96 -13.91 -8.14
C GLY A 248 -5.11 -12.41 -7.91
N TRP A 249 -6.27 -11.99 -7.42
CA TRP A 249 -6.52 -10.58 -7.11
C TRP A 249 -5.86 -10.19 -5.77
N ASN A 250 -4.94 -9.24 -5.85
CA ASN A 250 -4.25 -8.61 -4.75
C ASN A 250 -3.68 -7.25 -5.18
N GLU A 251 -2.74 -6.69 -4.46
CA GLU A 251 -2.08 -5.39 -4.71
C GLU A 251 -1.20 -5.34 -5.96
N CYS A 252 -0.91 -6.46 -6.61
CA CYS A 252 0.18 -6.58 -7.58
C CYS A 252 -0.22 -6.27 -9.04
N LEU A 253 -1.45 -5.80 -9.32
CA LEU A 253 -1.88 -5.46 -10.68
C LEU A 253 -0.89 -4.51 -11.38
N ILE A 254 -0.38 -3.53 -10.64
CA ILE A 254 0.58 -2.55 -11.17
C ILE A 254 1.87 -3.20 -11.70
N ALA A 255 2.32 -4.30 -11.12
CA ALA A 255 3.50 -5.02 -11.60
C ALA A 255 3.27 -5.57 -13.02
N TYR A 256 2.09 -6.11 -13.30
CA TYR A 256 1.74 -6.58 -14.64
C TYR A 256 1.57 -5.43 -15.64
N VAL A 257 0.96 -4.33 -15.22
CA VAL A 257 0.81 -3.14 -16.06
C VAL A 257 2.19 -2.58 -16.44
N LEU A 258 3.08 -2.39 -15.47
CA LEU A 258 4.44 -1.90 -15.72
C LEU A 258 5.25 -2.89 -16.57
N ALA A 259 5.18 -4.17 -16.26
CA ALA A 259 5.88 -5.18 -17.04
C ALA A 259 5.44 -5.20 -18.51
N ALA A 260 4.14 -5.03 -18.79
CA ALA A 260 3.63 -4.92 -20.17
C ALA A 260 3.95 -3.57 -20.83
N SER A 261 4.22 -2.53 -20.03
CA SER A 261 4.52 -1.18 -20.51
C SER A 261 6.00 -0.96 -20.86
N HIS A 262 6.86 -1.91 -20.52
CA HIS A 262 8.30 -1.69 -20.68
C HIS A 262 8.73 -1.72 -22.15
N PRO A 263 9.54 -0.73 -22.65
CA PRO A 263 9.80 -0.60 -24.08
C PRO A 263 10.71 -1.71 -24.66
N ARG A 264 11.49 -2.42 -23.84
CA ARG A 264 12.47 -3.43 -24.29
C ARG A 264 12.21 -4.81 -23.71
N PHE A 265 11.80 -4.89 -22.47
CA PHE A 265 11.69 -6.14 -21.71
C PHE A 265 10.23 -6.40 -21.27
N ALA A 266 9.29 -6.05 -22.18
CA ALA A 266 7.88 -6.24 -21.93
C ALA A 266 7.49 -7.73 -21.85
N ILE A 267 6.45 -7.99 -21.06
CA ILE A 267 5.78 -9.29 -21.04
C ILE A 267 4.68 -9.35 -22.11
N ASP A 268 4.41 -10.55 -22.62
CA ASP A 268 3.25 -10.81 -23.46
C ASP A 268 1.93 -10.76 -22.68
N ALA A 269 0.83 -10.41 -23.33
CA ALA A 269 -0.54 -10.46 -22.76
C ALA A 269 -0.89 -11.82 -22.13
N LYS A 270 -0.35 -12.90 -22.67
CA LYS A 270 -0.57 -14.26 -22.13
C LYS A 270 -0.08 -14.41 -20.69
N VAL A 271 0.96 -13.63 -20.27
CA VAL A 271 1.49 -13.67 -18.90
C VAL A 271 0.45 -13.11 -17.92
N TYR A 272 -0.29 -12.09 -18.34
CA TYR A 272 -1.43 -11.57 -17.59
C TYR A 272 -2.60 -12.54 -17.59
N HIS A 273 -3.08 -12.95 -18.78
CA HIS A 273 -4.30 -13.73 -18.91
C HIS A 273 -4.17 -15.20 -18.47
N LYS A 274 -2.96 -15.77 -18.41
CA LYS A 274 -2.72 -17.15 -17.96
C LYS A 274 -1.99 -17.24 -16.61
N GLY A 275 -1.37 -16.16 -16.19
CA GLY A 275 -0.65 -16.07 -14.92
C GLY A 275 -1.47 -15.34 -13.85
N TRP A 276 -1.57 -14.03 -13.95
CA TRP A 276 -2.30 -13.21 -12.99
C TRP A 276 -3.73 -13.69 -12.75
N THR A 277 -4.50 -13.90 -13.81
CA THR A 277 -5.92 -14.26 -13.72
C THR A 277 -6.17 -15.73 -13.43
N ALA A 278 -5.13 -16.57 -13.40
CA ALA A 278 -5.27 -18.03 -13.21
C ALA A 278 -5.32 -18.49 -11.74
N GLY A 279 -5.07 -17.59 -10.79
CA GLY A 279 -5.08 -17.91 -9.37
C GLY A 279 -6.48 -18.25 -8.85
N ASN A 280 -6.57 -19.16 -7.89
CA ASN A 280 -7.82 -19.59 -7.28
C ASN A 280 -8.62 -18.44 -6.63
N HIS A 281 -7.94 -17.34 -6.28
CA HIS A 281 -8.54 -16.15 -5.65
C HIS A 281 -8.61 -14.96 -6.61
N PHE A 282 -8.69 -15.18 -7.93
CA PHE A 282 -8.88 -14.09 -8.87
C PHE A 282 -10.36 -13.71 -8.99
N LYS A 283 -11.21 -14.64 -9.43
CA LYS A 283 -12.66 -14.41 -9.51
C LYS A 283 -13.33 -14.73 -8.19
N ASN A 284 -14.26 -13.89 -7.75
CA ASN A 284 -15.08 -14.13 -6.57
C ASN A 284 -16.57 -14.32 -6.95
N GLY A 285 -17.30 -13.25 -7.24
CA GLY A 285 -18.72 -13.27 -7.64
C GLY A 285 -19.70 -13.55 -6.49
N LYS A 286 -19.22 -13.74 -5.26
CA LYS A 286 -20.09 -13.94 -4.08
C LYS A 286 -20.59 -12.61 -3.53
N THR A 287 -21.68 -12.67 -2.76
CA THR A 287 -22.26 -11.52 -2.08
C THR A 287 -21.95 -11.56 -0.59
N TYR A 288 -21.40 -10.47 -0.05
CA TYR A 288 -21.07 -10.26 1.35
C TYR A 288 -21.74 -8.98 1.82
N LEU A 289 -22.48 -9.01 2.92
CA LEU A 289 -23.13 -7.83 3.48
C LEU A 289 -23.95 -7.06 2.43
N ASP A 290 -24.69 -7.79 1.59
CA ASP A 290 -25.48 -7.30 0.43
C ASP A 290 -24.66 -6.66 -0.71
N VAL A 291 -23.33 -6.87 -0.75
CA VAL A 291 -22.45 -6.35 -1.79
C VAL A 291 -21.83 -7.52 -2.55
N THR A 292 -22.03 -7.55 -3.86
CA THR A 292 -21.38 -8.55 -4.73
C THR A 292 -19.95 -8.13 -5.01
N LEU A 293 -18.99 -8.99 -4.68
CA LEU A 293 -17.56 -8.77 -4.90
C LEU A 293 -17.10 -9.47 -6.19
N PRO A 294 -16.66 -8.73 -7.22
CA PRO A 294 -16.26 -9.35 -8.48
C PRO A 294 -15.02 -10.24 -8.38
N LEU A 295 -13.98 -9.74 -7.71
CA LEU A 295 -12.66 -10.38 -7.64
C LEU A 295 -12.18 -10.53 -6.20
N GLY A 296 -11.22 -11.43 -5.99
CA GLY A 296 -10.45 -11.52 -4.75
C GLY A 296 -10.92 -12.56 -3.75
N PHE A 297 -10.37 -12.45 -2.57
CA PHE A 297 -10.66 -13.32 -1.43
C PHE A 297 -12.07 -13.10 -0.88
N ASP A 298 -12.53 -14.00 -0.04
CA ASP A 298 -13.75 -13.81 0.72
C ASP A 298 -13.70 -12.52 1.52
N TYR A 299 -14.75 -11.71 1.44
CA TYR A 299 -14.82 -10.34 1.96
C TYR A 299 -13.80 -9.34 1.41
N GLY A 300 -12.97 -9.71 0.43
CA GLY A 300 -12.01 -8.84 -0.25
C GLY A 300 -10.59 -8.88 0.29
N GLY A 301 -10.37 -9.31 1.53
CA GLY A 301 -9.08 -9.22 2.20
C GLY A 301 -8.77 -7.81 2.76
N PRO A 302 -7.49 -7.47 3.00
CA PRO A 302 -7.06 -6.15 3.49
C PRO A 302 -7.22 -5.07 2.42
N LEU A 303 -7.59 -3.84 2.82
CA LEU A 303 -7.95 -2.77 1.87
C LEU A 303 -6.79 -2.28 0.99
N PHE A 304 -5.54 -2.49 1.37
CA PHE A 304 -4.42 -2.09 0.52
C PHE A 304 -4.45 -2.76 -0.86
N PHE A 305 -5.12 -3.92 -1.02
CA PHE A 305 -5.36 -4.55 -2.33
C PHE A 305 -6.08 -3.64 -3.33
N SER A 306 -6.94 -2.75 -2.85
CA SER A 306 -7.66 -1.77 -3.66
C SER A 306 -6.98 -0.40 -3.72
N HIS A 307 -5.84 -0.22 -3.05
CA HIS A 307 -5.17 1.08 -2.98
C HIS A 307 -3.84 1.10 -3.76
N TYR A 308 -2.91 0.18 -3.51
CA TYR A 308 -1.51 0.33 -3.93
C TYR A 308 -1.31 0.36 -5.44
N SER A 309 -1.95 -0.54 -6.19
CA SER A 309 -1.92 -0.47 -7.65
C SER A 309 -2.56 0.79 -8.21
N PHE A 310 -3.55 1.34 -7.49
CA PHE A 310 -4.37 2.46 -7.93
C PHE A 310 -3.91 3.83 -7.41
N LEU A 311 -2.71 3.93 -6.90
CA LEU A 311 -2.11 5.23 -6.58
C LEU A 311 -1.85 6.06 -7.84
N GLY A 312 -1.33 5.42 -8.90
CA GLY A 312 -1.14 6.02 -10.22
C GLY A 312 -2.14 5.53 -11.26
N LEU A 313 -2.53 4.26 -11.22
CA LEU A 313 -3.48 3.67 -12.16
C LEU A 313 -4.91 4.15 -11.83
N ASN A 314 -5.53 4.91 -12.74
CA ASN A 314 -6.88 5.42 -12.53
C ASN A 314 -7.93 4.31 -12.75
N PRO A 315 -8.66 3.86 -11.72
CA PRO A 315 -9.65 2.81 -11.86
C PRO A 315 -10.95 3.27 -12.51
N ARG A 316 -11.20 4.60 -12.62
CA ARG A 316 -12.45 5.14 -13.17
C ARG A 316 -12.60 4.83 -14.65
N GLY A 317 -13.53 3.95 -14.97
CA GLY A 317 -13.74 3.45 -16.33
C GLY A 317 -12.60 2.54 -16.85
N LEU A 318 -11.72 2.09 -15.97
CA LEU A 318 -10.73 1.08 -16.29
C LEU A 318 -11.37 -0.29 -16.18
N GLU A 319 -11.40 -1.02 -17.30
CA GLU A 319 -12.00 -2.34 -17.35
C GLU A 319 -11.28 -3.24 -18.35
N ASP A 320 -11.41 -4.53 -18.13
CA ASP A 320 -11.04 -5.58 -19.05
C ASP A 320 -12.14 -6.64 -19.12
N ARG A 321 -11.85 -7.80 -19.73
CA ARG A 321 -12.83 -8.90 -19.81
C ARG A 321 -13.21 -9.51 -18.46
N TYR A 322 -12.58 -9.15 -17.36
CA TYR A 322 -12.76 -9.78 -16.04
C TYR A 322 -13.55 -8.90 -15.08
N ALA A 323 -13.30 -7.59 -15.06
CA ALA A 323 -13.95 -6.67 -14.15
C ALA A 323 -13.90 -5.20 -14.62
N ASN A 324 -14.81 -4.38 -14.08
CA ASN A 324 -14.61 -2.95 -13.94
C ASN A 324 -13.89 -2.70 -12.61
N TYR A 325 -12.72 -2.07 -12.66
CA TYR A 325 -11.83 -1.96 -11.51
C TYR A 325 -12.25 -0.89 -10.50
N PHE A 326 -13.03 0.11 -10.94
CA PHE A 326 -13.64 1.04 -10.00
C PHE A 326 -14.74 0.36 -9.18
N ASP A 327 -15.60 -0.42 -9.83
CA ASP A 327 -16.67 -1.17 -9.16
C ASP A 327 -16.09 -2.24 -8.22
N GLN A 328 -15.02 -2.90 -8.62
CA GLN A 328 -14.29 -3.85 -7.76
C GLN A 328 -13.78 -3.19 -6.48
N ASN A 329 -13.09 -2.06 -6.60
CA ASN A 329 -12.49 -1.38 -5.46
C ASN A 329 -13.56 -0.76 -4.55
N MET A 330 -14.63 -0.23 -5.14
CA MET A 330 -15.78 0.28 -4.40
C MET A 330 -16.49 -0.84 -3.62
N ALA A 331 -16.72 -1.99 -4.26
CA ALA A 331 -17.36 -3.15 -3.60
C ALA A 331 -16.51 -3.64 -2.43
N HIS A 332 -15.20 -3.81 -2.62
CA HIS A 332 -14.27 -4.23 -1.56
C HIS A 332 -14.27 -3.22 -0.39
N THR A 333 -14.17 -1.94 -0.70
CA THR A 333 -14.19 -0.87 0.31
C THR A 333 -15.51 -0.85 1.09
N LEU A 334 -16.63 -1.01 0.39
CA LEU A 334 -17.96 -1.03 1.00
C LEU A 334 -18.17 -2.24 1.92
N ILE A 335 -17.65 -3.42 1.55
CA ILE A 335 -17.67 -4.62 2.41
C ILE A 335 -16.88 -4.37 3.68
N ASN A 336 -15.68 -3.80 3.60
CA ASN A 336 -14.84 -3.47 4.76
C ASN A 336 -15.53 -2.45 5.69
N TYR A 337 -16.10 -1.38 5.12
CA TYR A 337 -16.87 -0.38 5.84
C TYR A 337 -18.09 -1.01 6.56
N LYS A 338 -18.91 -1.79 5.83
CA LYS A 338 -20.11 -2.44 6.39
C LYS A 338 -19.75 -3.43 7.50
N HIS A 339 -18.66 -4.17 7.36
CA HIS A 339 -18.17 -5.06 8.42
C HIS A 339 -17.88 -4.29 9.71
N CYS A 340 -17.16 -3.17 9.62
CA CYS A 340 -16.90 -2.33 10.79
C CYS A 340 -18.18 -1.68 11.33
N GLN A 341 -19.14 -1.33 10.47
CA GLN A 341 -20.42 -0.76 10.88
C GLN A 341 -21.30 -1.79 11.61
N GLU A 342 -21.41 -3.00 11.08
CA GLU A 342 -22.18 -4.10 11.70
C GLU A 342 -21.49 -4.62 12.97
N ASN A 343 -20.17 -4.53 13.01
CA ASN A 343 -19.32 -4.87 14.14
C ASN A 343 -19.69 -6.23 14.78
N PRO A 344 -19.61 -7.33 14.04
CA PRO A 344 -20.10 -8.64 14.49
C PRO A 344 -19.37 -9.15 15.75
N LEU A 345 -18.13 -8.72 15.96
CA LEU A 345 -17.30 -9.08 17.10
C LEU A 345 -17.39 -8.07 18.25
N LYS A 346 -18.23 -7.02 18.12
CA LYS A 346 -18.51 -5.99 19.13
C LYS A 346 -17.25 -5.26 19.63
N PHE A 347 -16.33 -4.95 18.74
CA PHE A 347 -15.14 -4.18 19.07
C PHE A 347 -15.50 -2.74 19.47
N LYS A 348 -14.87 -2.26 20.55
CA LYS A 348 -15.02 -0.88 21.00
C LYS A 348 -14.52 0.08 19.93
N GLY A 349 -15.31 1.10 19.61
CA GLY A 349 -14.96 2.17 18.68
C GLY A 349 -15.38 1.93 17.23
N TYR A 350 -15.65 0.71 16.80
CA TYR A 350 -16.14 0.42 15.46
C TYR A 350 -17.48 1.09 15.18
N GLY A 351 -17.63 1.65 13.99
CA GLY A 351 -18.87 2.31 13.56
C GLY A 351 -18.67 3.19 12.33
N PRO A 352 -19.71 3.97 11.93
CA PRO A 352 -19.69 4.76 10.69
C PRO A 352 -18.55 5.77 10.56
N GLY A 353 -18.07 6.32 11.68
CA GLY A 353 -16.92 7.25 11.71
C GLY A 353 -15.60 6.60 12.14
N CYS A 354 -15.57 5.28 12.39
CA CYS A 354 -14.36 4.60 12.86
C CYS A 354 -14.30 3.20 12.24
N TRP A 355 -13.61 3.10 11.11
CA TRP A 355 -13.49 1.92 10.29
C TRP A 355 -12.18 1.90 9.52
N GLY A 356 -11.87 0.77 8.93
CA GLY A 356 -10.73 0.60 8.03
C GLY A 356 -9.77 -0.50 8.48
N LEU A 357 -9.87 -1.66 7.83
CA LEU A 357 -9.04 -2.83 8.08
C LEU A 357 -8.06 -3.00 6.92
N THR A 358 -6.77 -2.99 7.23
CA THR A 358 -5.69 -3.24 6.28
C THR A 358 -4.47 -3.78 7.01
N ALA A 359 -3.40 -4.12 6.29
CA ALA A 359 -2.14 -4.48 6.92
C ALA A 359 -1.61 -3.29 7.73
N SER A 360 -1.21 -3.53 8.97
CA SER A 360 -0.70 -2.52 9.89
C SER A 360 -0.06 -3.13 11.13
N ASP A 361 0.61 -2.30 11.92
CA ASP A 361 1.00 -2.68 13.28
C ASP A 361 -0.25 -2.97 14.14
N ASN A 362 -0.09 -3.82 15.14
CA ASN A 362 -1.08 -4.09 16.16
C ASN A 362 -0.42 -4.35 17.51
N HIS A 363 -1.22 -4.56 18.55
CA HIS A 363 -0.73 -4.80 19.91
C HIS A 363 0.05 -6.12 20.10
N LEU A 364 0.05 -7.00 19.08
CA LEU A 364 0.77 -8.28 19.07
C LEU A 364 1.95 -8.30 18.06
N GLY A 365 2.07 -7.29 17.22
CA GLY A 365 3.08 -7.21 16.16
C GLY A 365 2.56 -6.52 14.90
N TYR A 366 2.56 -7.22 13.77
CA TYR A 366 2.06 -6.76 12.47
C TYR A 366 1.16 -7.84 11.85
N ALA A 367 0.03 -7.44 11.25
CA ALA A 367 -0.86 -8.38 10.55
C ALA A 367 -1.66 -7.70 9.43
N ALA A 368 -2.12 -8.52 8.48
CA ALA A 368 -2.98 -8.07 7.38
C ALA A 368 -4.45 -8.13 7.78
N HIS A 369 -4.89 -7.13 8.56
CA HIS A 369 -6.27 -7.07 9.06
C HIS A 369 -7.28 -6.97 7.92
N SER A 370 -8.35 -7.72 8.04
CA SER A 370 -9.47 -7.80 7.10
C SER A 370 -10.73 -8.28 7.81
N PRO A 371 -11.91 -8.28 7.20
CA PRO A 371 -13.11 -8.85 7.82
C PRO A 371 -12.97 -10.32 8.26
N THR A 372 -12.05 -11.09 7.63
CA THR A 372 -11.76 -12.48 8.01
C THR A 372 -10.61 -12.62 9.02
N GLU A 373 -9.83 -11.55 9.26
CA GLU A 373 -8.66 -11.49 10.13
C GLU A 373 -8.76 -10.25 11.05
N ASP A 374 -9.87 -10.11 11.75
CA ASP A 374 -10.20 -8.91 12.52
C ASP A 374 -9.80 -9.06 13.99
N LEU A 375 -8.82 -8.25 14.41
CA LEU A 375 -8.34 -8.16 15.79
C LEU A 375 -8.82 -6.91 16.54
N GLY A 376 -9.80 -6.17 15.99
CA GLY A 376 -10.27 -4.91 16.57
C GLY A 376 -9.32 -3.73 16.31
N VAL A 377 -8.49 -3.82 15.28
CA VAL A 377 -7.48 -2.81 14.93
C VAL A 377 -7.98 -1.97 13.77
N ILE A 378 -8.01 -0.66 13.96
CA ILE A 378 -8.34 0.33 12.92
C ILE A 378 -7.05 0.99 12.46
N SER A 379 -6.87 1.05 11.13
CA SER A 379 -5.77 1.75 10.48
C SER A 379 -6.31 2.97 9.74
N PRO A 380 -5.94 4.19 10.13
CA PRO A 380 -6.41 5.41 9.45
C PRO A 380 -6.16 5.41 7.95
N THR A 381 -5.04 4.84 7.50
CA THR A 381 -4.72 4.71 6.08
C THR A 381 -5.82 3.99 5.30
N ALA A 382 -6.44 2.95 5.85
CA ALA A 382 -7.48 2.18 5.18
C ALA A 382 -8.71 3.04 4.85
N ALA A 383 -9.22 3.79 5.82
CA ALA A 383 -10.38 4.66 5.63
C ALA A 383 -10.06 5.89 4.75
N LEU A 384 -8.90 6.51 4.95
CA LEU A 384 -8.53 7.76 4.26
C LEU A 384 -8.11 7.52 2.81
N SER A 385 -7.40 6.43 2.53
CA SER A 385 -7.03 6.05 1.16
C SER A 385 -8.21 5.51 0.33
N ALA A 386 -9.32 5.18 0.99
CA ALA A 386 -10.57 4.80 0.36
C ALA A 386 -11.41 6.01 -0.15
N MET A 387 -10.96 7.24 0.08
CA MET A 387 -11.72 8.46 -0.23
C MET A 387 -12.22 8.55 -1.68
N PRO A 388 -11.50 8.12 -2.72
CA PRO A 388 -12.03 8.10 -4.09
C PRO A 388 -13.20 7.14 -4.32
N TYR A 389 -13.34 6.11 -3.48
CA TYR A 389 -14.34 5.04 -3.61
C TYR A 389 -15.58 5.28 -2.76
N LEU A 390 -15.40 5.72 -1.51
CA LEU A 390 -16.46 6.02 -0.55
C LEU A 390 -16.21 7.38 0.13
N PRO A 391 -16.35 8.50 -0.59
CA PRO A 391 -15.95 9.83 -0.09
C PRO A 391 -16.69 10.25 1.18
N GLU A 392 -17.99 9.99 1.29
CA GLU A 392 -18.79 10.37 2.46
C GLU A 392 -18.33 9.63 3.71
N GLN A 393 -18.09 8.32 3.59
CA GLN A 393 -17.66 7.47 4.69
C GLN A 393 -16.22 7.79 5.11
N SER A 394 -15.35 8.07 4.14
CA SER A 394 -13.96 8.47 4.39
C SER A 394 -13.87 9.86 5.04
N LEU A 395 -14.70 10.82 4.62
CA LEU A 395 -14.82 12.12 5.27
C LEU A 395 -15.39 12.01 6.68
N ALA A 396 -16.37 11.12 6.90
CA ALA A 396 -16.88 10.84 8.25
C ALA A 396 -15.79 10.28 9.16
N ALA A 397 -14.97 9.36 8.65
CA ALA A 397 -13.81 8.83 9.39
C ALA A 397 -12.78 9.94 9.66
N LEU A 398 -12.45 10.77 8.66
CA LEU A 398 -11.53 11.88 8.81
C LEU A 398 -11.96 12.84 9.92
N ARG A 399 -13.23 13.25 9.93
CA ARG A 399 -13.82 14.12 10.97
C ARG A 399 -13.72 13.49 12.34
N ASN A 400 -14.07 12.21 12.47
CA ASN A 400 -14.02 11.47 13.73
C ASN A 400 -12.56 11.31 14.23
N PHE A 401 -11.60 11.03 13.34
CA PHE A 401 -10.19 10.91 13.71
C PHE A 401 -9.58 12.25 14.16
N PHE A 402 -10.09 13.39 13.68
CA PHE A 402 -9.70 14.71 14.18
C PHE A 402 -10.46 15.14 15.44
N ASP A 403 -11.58 14.50 15.78
CA ASP A 403 -12.31 14.80 17.01
C ASP A 403 -11.56 14.26 18.23
N VAL A 404 -10.88 15.17 18.91
CA VAL A 404 -10.08 14.86 20.11
C VAL A 404 -10.94 14.23 21.21
N GLY A 405 -12.19 14.69 21.38
CA GLY A 405 -13.12 14.17 22.38
C GLY A 405 -13.52 12.73 22.06
N ALA A 406 -13.91 12.48 20.80
CA ALA A 406 -14.25 11.14 20.33
C ALA A 406 -13.07 10.17 20.50
N MET A 407 -11.88 10.55 20.00
CA MET A 407 -10.70 9.68 20.09
C MET A 407 -10.28 9.40 21.54
N ARG A 408 -10.33 10.40 22.43
CA ARG A 408 -10.03 10.17 23.84
C ARG A 408 -11.01 9.26 24.55
N SER A 409 -12.29 9.32 24.21
CA SER A 409 -13.29 8.43 24.79
C SER A 409 -13.00 6.94 24.52
N LEU A 410 -12.26 6.66 23.45
CA LEU A 410 -11.78 5.31 23.13
C LEU A 410 -10.64 4.86 24.05
N PHE A 411 -9.82 5.79 24.55
CA PHE A 411 -8.63 5.53 25.35
C PHE A 411 -8.72 6.24 26.72
N PRO A 412 -9.52 5.73 27.65
CA PRO A 412 -9.64 6.32 28.98
C PRO A 412 -8.26 6.37 29.65
N ALA A 413 -7.95 7.50 30.29
CA ALA A 413 -6.75 7.61 31.12
C ALA A 413 -6.76 6.51 32.18
N ASN A 414 -5.73 5.70 32.22
CA ASN A 414 -5.54 4.77 33.32
C ASN A 414 -5.37 5.56 34.61
N ASP A 415 -6.04 5.11 35.66
CA ASP A 415 -5.91 5.59 37.02
C ASP A 415 -4.42 5.78 37.41
N THR A 416 -4.13 6.81 38.17
CA THR A 416 -2.83 7.42 38.45
C THR A 416 -1.77 6.53 39.10
N THR A 417 -1.90 5.22 39.08
CA THR A 417 -0.99 4.25 39.76
C THR A 417 0.10 3.63 38.87
N ARG A 418 0.26 4.05 37.62
CA ARG A 418 1.32 3.52 36.72
C ARG A 418 2.39 4.53 36.26
N ASN A 419 2.67 5.51 37.09
CA ASN A 419 3.89 6.36 36.94
C ASN A 419 5.03 5.75 37.75
N SER A 420 5.58 4.62 37.33
CA SER A 420 6.94 4.20 37.71
C SER A 420 7.25 2.82 37.16
N ALA A 421 7.87 2.77 36.00
CA ALA A 421 8.81 1.74 35.64
C ALA A 421 9.47 2.13 34.29
N VAL A 422 10.40 3.07 34.33
CA VAL A 422 11.54 2.99 33.42
C VAL A 422 12.42 1.89 33.99
N SER A 423 12.19 0.65 33.58
CA SER A 423 13.15 -0.43 33.78
C SER A 423 13.75 -0.78 32.42
N ASN A 424 15.07 -0.58 32.34
CA ASN A 424 15.92 -1.14 31.30
C ASN A 424 15.73 -2.67 31.27
N GLY A 425 14.93 -3.16 30.33
CA GLY A 425 14.70 -4.57 30.12
C GLY A 425 14.16 -4.79 28.73
N SER A 426 14.92 -5.52 27.92
CA SER A 426 14.59 -5.98 26.59
C SER A 426 13.28 -6.78 26.57
N GLY A 427 12.19 -6.11 26.26
CA GLY A 427 10.87 -6.70 26.11
C GLY A 427 9.93 -5.65 25.50
N SER A 428 9.68 -5.80 24.21
CA SER A 428 8.84 -4.93 23.42
C SER A 428 7.38 -4.98 23.89
N SER A 429 7.00 -4.08 24.80
CA SER A 429 5.60 -3.70 24.99
C SER A 429 5.51 -2.17 24.94
N ASN A 430 5.44 -1.63 23.73
CA ASN A 430 5.31 -0.19 23.50
C ASN A 430 3.86 0.27 23.74
N ARG A 431 3.50 0.51 24.98
CA ARG A 431 2.25 1.19 25.35
C ARG A 431 2.58 2.66 25.66
N TYR A 432 2.35 3.55 24.68
CA TYR A 432 2.38 4.99 24.94
C TYR A 432 0.95 5.51 24.89
N ILE A 433 0.41 5.81 26.08
CA ILE A 433 -0.73 6.71 26.18
C ILE A 433 -0.13 8.09 26.44
N ASN A 434 -0.41 9.03 25.54
CA ASN A 434 0.01 10.41 25.72
C ASN A 434 -0.76 10.99 26.91
N THR A 435 -0.06 11.39 27.96
CA THR A 435 -0.62 11.87 29.23
C THR A 435 -0.99 13.35 29.23
N GLN A 436 -0.77 14.07 28.11
CA GLN A 436 -1.14 15.49 28.03
C GLN A 436 -2.66 15.65 27.80
N PRO A 437 -3.34 16.45 28.64
CA PRO A 437 -4.82 16.50 28.63
C PRO A 437 -5.48 17.08 27.37
N GLN A 438 -4.75 17.52 26.36
CA GLN A 438 -5.28 18.22 25.18
C GLN A 438 -4.90 17.63 23.83
N GLU A 439 -4.14 16.52 23.77
CA GLU A 439 -3.67 15.97 22.50
C GLU A 439 -4.51 14.79 21.99
N ASN A 440 -4.67 14.72 20.67
CA ASN A 440 -5.31 13.60 20.01
C ASN A 440 -4.39 12.36 20.07
N PRO A 441 -4.81 11.23 20.66
CA PRO A 441 -3.94 10.08 20.91
C PRO A 441 -3.40 9.43 19.63
N ILE A 442 -4.12 9.53 18.51
CA ILE A 442 -3.75 8.91 17.23
C ILE A 442 -3.04 9.88 16.28
N TRP A 443 -2.80 11.15 16.67
CA TRP A 443 -2.15 12.17 15.86
C TRP A 443 -0.74 12.47 16.37
N GLY A 444 0.20 12.71 15.45
CA GLY A 444 1.57 13.04 15.82
C GLY A 444 2.38 13.74 14.72
N PRO A 445 3.72 13.64 14.76
CA PRO A 445 4.61 14.42 13.90
C PRO A 445 4.45 14.18 12.41
N TYR A 446 3.92 13.01 12.01
CA TYR A 446 3.72 12.63 10.61
C TYR A 446 2.24 12.35 10.28
N GLY A 447 1.32 13.01 10.96
CA GLY A 447 -0.12 12.82 10.77
C GLY A 447 -0.70 11.72 11.67
N PHE A 448 -1.64 10.95 11.16
CA PHE A 448 -2.20 9.84 11.91
C PHE A 448 -1.19 8.71 12.05
N ARG A 449 -1.13 8.13 13.26
CA ARG A 449 -0.32 6.95 13.56
C ARG A 449 -0.82 5.75 12.78
N ASP A 450 0.03 4.74 12.64
CA ASP A 450 -0.22 3.58 11.81
C ASP A 450 -1.56 2.89 12.10
N ALA A 451 -1.81 2.57 13.37
CA ALA A 451 -3.05 1.91 13.77
C ALA A 451 -3.39 2.13 15.25
N PHE A 452 -4.61 1.74 15.64
CA PHE A 452 -5.04 1.71 17.03
C PHE A 452 -6.03 0.60 17.30
N CYS A 453 -6.09 0.14 18.57
CA CYS A 453 -7.06 -0.83 19.07
C CYS A 453 -7.68 -0.33 20.38
N ALA A 454 -8.91 0.16 20.32
CA ALA A 454 -9.59 0.71 21.50
C ALA A 454 -9.91 -0.36 22.57
N LYS A 455 -10.13 -1.61 22.15
CA LYS A 455 -10.34 -2.74 23.06
C LYS A 455 -9.11 -2.98 23.95
N GLU A 456 -7.91 -2.91 23.35
CA GLU A 456 -6.65 -3.18 24.04
C GLU A 456 -6.02 -1.90 24.63
N ASN A 457 -6.71 -0.76 24.54
CA ASN A 457 -6.20 0.56 24.96
C ASN A 457 -4.81 0.84 24.36
N TRP A 458 -4.65 0.55 23.07
CA TRP A 458 -3.37 0.58 22.36
C TRP A 458 -3.44 1.51 21.14
N VAL A 459 -2.37 2.26 20.96
CA VAL A 459 -2.11 3.08 19.77
C VAL A 459 -0.69 2.83 19.32
N ALA A 460 -0.48 2.65 18.02
CA ALA A 460 0.86 2.50 17.43
C ALA A 460 1.72 3.71 17.77
N ASN A 461 2.99 3.47 18.08
CA ASN A 461 4.00 4.51 18.18
C ASN A 461 4.77 4.71 16.88
N SER A 462 4.32 4.07 15.81
CA SER A 462 4.93 4.00 14.49
C SER A 462 4.13 4.72 13.43
N TYR A 463 4.84 4.98 12.33
CA TYR A 463 4.35 5.35 11.01
C TYR A 463 5.12 4.49 10.02
N LEU A 464 4.45 3.91 9.05
CA LEU A 464 5.05 3.09 8.00
C LEU A 464 4.95 3.82 6.67
N ALA A 465 6.01 3.83 5.88
CA ALA A 465 6.03 4.53 4.59
C ALA A 465 4.92 4.05 3.67
N ILE A 466 4.69 2.72 3.65
CA ILE A 466 3.71 2.07 2.78
C ILE A 466 2.26 2.42 3.15
N ASP A 467 2.02 2.85 4.40
CA ASP A 467 0.71 3.28 4.89
C ASP A 467 0.51 4.80 4.81
N GLN A 468 1.58 5.57 4.98
CA GLN A 468 1.52 7.03 4.91
C GLN A 468 1.36 7.55 3.48
N GLY A 469 2.02 6.93 2.51
CA GLY A 469 1.94 7.34 1.11
C GLY A 469 0.53 7.32 0.53
N PRO A 470 -0.23 6.22 0.67
CA PRO A 470 -1.60 6.13 0.18
C PRO A 470 -2.54 7.19 0.74
N ILE A 471 -2.39 7.62 2.00
CA ILE A 471 -3.20 8.72 2.57
C ILE A 471 -3.07 9.98 1.71
N VAL A 472 -1.83 10.40 1.44
CA VAL A 472 -1.57 11.64 0.69
C VAL A 472 -2.07 11.52 -0.74
N VAL A 473 -1.70 10.42 -1.40
CA VAL A 473 -1.93 10.20 -2.84
C VAL A 473 -3.42 10.03 -3.16
N MET A 474 -4.14 9.22 -2.37
CA MET A 474 -5.55 8.93 -2.64
C MET A 474 -6.47 10.11 -2.28
N ILE A 475 -6.15 10.87 -1.23
CA ILE A 475 -6.85 12.14 -0.97
C ILE A 475 -6.65 13.10 -2.15
N GLU A 476 -5.43 13.19 -2.71
CA GLU A 476 -5.18 14.05 -3.86
C GLU A 476 -5.90 13.56 -5.12
N ASN A 477 -5.92 12.26 -5.35
CA ASN A 477 -6.67 11.67 -6.46
C ASN A 477 -8.19 11.91 -6.34
N TYR A 478 -8.74 11.91 -5.11
CA TYR A 478 -10.12 12.32 -4.88
C TYR A 478 -10.33 13.81 -5.22
N ARG A 479 -9.42 14.68 -4.80
CA ARG A 479 -9.54 16.14 -4.94
C ARG A 479 -9.34 16.65 -6.37
N SER A 480 -8.35 16.10 -7.10
CA SER A 480 -7.90 16.66 -8.39
C SER A 480 -7.60 15.61 -9.46
N SER A 481 -7.54 14.32 -9.09
CA SER A 481 -7.05 13.24 -9.95
C SER A 481 -5.59 13.43 -10.43
N LEU A 482 -4.78 14.19 -9.71
CA LEU A 482 -3.43 14.59 -10.15
C LEU A 482 -2.57 13.40 -10.53
N LEU A 483 -2.35 12.45 -9.59
CA LEU A 483 -1.45 11.32 -9.84
C LEU A 483 -2.01 10.37 -10.91
N TRP A 484 -3.31 10.16 -10.92
CA TRP A 484 -4.00 9.42 -11.97
C TRP A 484 -3.78 10.03 -13.36
N ASN A 485 -3.96 11.35 -13.48
CA ASN A 485 -3.75 12.05 -14.75
C ASN A 485 -2.29 11.97 -15.20
N LEU A 486 -1.33 12.13 -14.27
CA LEU A 486 0.08 12.01 -14.59
C LEU A 486 0.42 10.60 -15.12
N PHE A 487 0.04 9.55 -14.38
CA PHE A 487 0.40 8.18 -14.70
C PHE A 487 -0.29 7.68 -15.97
N MET A 488 -1.60 7.90 -16.11
CA MET A 488 -2.39 7.44 -17.25
C MET A 488 -2.05 8.16 -18.57
N ASN A 489 -1.40 9.33 -18.53
CA ASN A 489 -0.93 10.03 -19.73
C ASN A 489 0.47 9.61 -20.20
N ILE A 490 1.15 8.69 -19.51
CA ILE A 490 2.47 8.16 -19.92
C ILE A 490 2.28 7.23 -21.11
N PRO A 491 2.91 7.49 -22.27
CA PRO A 491 2.70 6.69 -23.48
C PRO A 491 2.99 5.21 -23.29
N GLU A 492 4.05 4.86 -22.58
CA GLU A 492 4.41 3.47 -22.27
C GLU A 492 3.30 2.76 -21.48
N ILE A 493 2.70 3.45 -20.50
CA ILE A 493 1.59 2.90 -19.67
C ILE A 493 0.36 2.66 -20.54
N GLN A 494 0.02 3.61 -21.41
CA GLN A 494 -1.10 3.43 -22.35
C GLN A 494 -0.90 2.23 -23.27
N ASN A 495 0.31 2.04 -23.78
CA ASN A 495 0.66 0.90 -24.62
C ASN A 495 0.58 -0.42 -23.82
N GLY A 496 1.08 -0.45 -22.59
CA GLY A 496 0.99 -1.62 -21.71
C GLY A 496 -0.46 -2.01 -21.42
N LEU A 497 -1.31 -1.05 -21.07
CA LEU A 497 -2.73 -1.28 -20.85
C LEU A 497 -3.43 -1.84 -22.08
N LYS A 498 -3.15 -1.29 -23.28
CA LYS A 498 -3.67 -1.84 -24.55
C LYS A 498 -3.18 -3.28 -24.80
N THR A 499 -1.91 -3.55 -24.51
CA THR A 499 -1.32 -4.91 -24.64
C THR A 499 -2.05 -5.91 -23.76
N LEU A 500 -2.49 -5.50 -22.57
CA LEU A 500 -3.22 -6.35 -21.63
C LEU A 500 -4.75 -6.36 -21.84
N ASP A 501 -5.24 -5.83 -22.96
CA ASP A 501 -6.67 -5.74 -23.33
C ASP A 501 -7.51 -4.87 -22.37
N PHE A 502 -6.90 -3.89 -21.69
CA PHE A 502 -7.65 -2.93 -20.91
C PHE A 502 -8.29 -1.87 -21.80
N THR A 503 -9.48 -1.46 -21.41
CA THR A 503 -10.16 -0.27 -21.91
C THR A 503 -10.30 0.78 -20.83
N SER A 504 -10.22 2.05 -21.21
CA SER A 504 -10.40 3.18 -20.29
C SER A 504 -10.62 4.46 -21.10
N PRO A 505 -11.46 5.41 -20.62
CA PRO A 505 -11.61 6.74 -21.26
C PRO A 505 -10.29 7.56 -21.21
N HIS A 506 -9.33 7.14 -20.40
CA HIS A 506 -8.02 7.80 -20.30
C HIS A 506 -6.97 7.22 -21.26
N ILE A 507 -7.27 6.13 -21.97
CA ILE A 507 -6.38 5.55 -22.99
C ILE A 507 -6.71 6.22 -24.31
N LYS A 508 -5.72 6.92 -24.88
CA LYS A 508 -5.85 7.58 -26.19
C LYS A 508 -5.83 6.54 -27.30
N ASN A 509 -6.71 6.69 -28.28
CA ASN A 509 -6.74 5.85 -29.49
C ASN A 509 -5.50 6.03 -30.37
#